data_35d967b9b564d56bc006955d10e4e119
#
_entry.id   35d967b9b564d56bc006955d10e4e119
#
_cell.length_a   1.000
_cell.length_b   1.000
_cell.length_c   1.000
_cell.angle_alpha   90.00
_cell.angle_beta   90.00
_cell.angle_gamma   90.00
#
_symmetry.space_group_name_H-M   'P 1'
#
loop_
_entity.id
_entity.type
_entity.pdbx_description
1 polymer ?
#
loop_
_entity_poly.entity_id
_entity_poly.type
_entity_poly.pdbx_seq_one_letter_code
_entity_poly.pdbx_strand_id
1 'polypeptide(L)'
;AGTDQHEVQDDGIMSFVQYNYTLHNSEDEVHGRLMSHLGELFRNYLNDLGTGLHIKLSGFEQLRIKRYTADTDDKFDIHVDVTDHASAIRAVAFLFYLNDSDGNTDFPLQQLGVEPKKGRVVIFPPSWEYPHLGNKVTKNDKYIMSTYLHYV
;
A
#
# COMPACT_ATOMS: atom_id res chain seq x y z
N ALA A 1 15.43 -5.77 26.66
CA ALA A 1 15.42 -6.51 25.42
C ALA A 1 14.29 -5.94 24.56
N GLY A 2 14.61 -5.11 23.57
CA GLY A 2 13.62 -4.61 22.61
C GLY A 2 13.13 -5.80 21.79
N THR A 3 11.83 -6.07 21.85
CA THR A 3 11.18 -6.99 20.90
C THR A 3 11.32 -6.35 19.53
N ASP A 4 11.93 -7.07 18.59
CA ASP A 4 12.01 -6.62 17.20
C ASP A 4 10.56 -6.46 16.68
N GLN A 5 10.18 -5.22 16.33
CA GLN A 5 8.83 -4.89 15.87
C GLN A 5 8.67 -5.15 14.36
N HIS A 6 9.72 -5.66 13.71
CA HIS A 6 9.73 -5.98 12.30
C HIS A 6 9.33 -7.45 12.09
N GLU A 7 8.44 -7.65 11.12
CA GLU A 7 7.99 -8.96 10.67
C GLU A 7 8.61 -9.26 9.30
N VAL A 8 9.24 -10.41 9.16
CA VAL A 8 9.68 -10.92 7.86
C VAL A 8 8.51 -11.65 7.21
N GLN A 9 8.16 -11.24 6.01
CA GLN A 9 7.16 -11.92 5.17
C GLN A 9 7.92 -12.62 4.04
N ASP A 10 7.85 -13.94 4.01
CA ASP A 10 8.44 -14.75 2.94
C ASP A 10 7.63 -16.05 2.81
N ASP A 11 6.81 -16.14 1.76
CA ASP A 11 5.97 -17.30 1.44
C ASP A 11 6.16 -17.79 0.00
N GLY A 12 7.21 -17.31 -0.69
CA GLY A 12 7.51 -17.62 -2.08
C GLY A 12 6.79 -16.71 -3.09
N ILE A 13 5.68 -16.09 -2.72
CA ILE A 13 4.95 -15.09 -3.52
C ILE A 13 5.42 -13.69 -3.17
N MET A 14 5.65 -13.45 -1.88
CA MET A 14 6.17 -12.17 -1.38
C MET A 14 7.39 -12.40 -0.49
N SER A 15 8.34 -11.48 -0.59
CA SER A 15 9.47 -11.36 0.32
C SER A 15 9.71 -9.89 0.61
N PHE A 16 9.59 -9.49 1.86
CA PHE A 16 9.88 -8.14 2.38
C PHE A 16 9.87 -8.13 3.91
N VAL A 17 10.40 -7.07 4.50
CA VAL A 17 10.26 -6.79 5.94
C VAL A 17 9.13 -5.81 6.16
N GLN A 18 8.23 -6.09 7.09
CA GLN A 18 7.08 -5.26 7.42
C GLN A 18 7.16 -4.70 8.84
N TYR A 19 6.69 -3.45 9.00
CA TYR A 19 6.49 -2.77 10.27
C TYR A 19 5.06 -2.22 10.34
N ASN A 20 4.32 -2.59 11.39
CA ASN A 20 2.97 -2.06 11.60
C ASN A 20 3.04 -0.70 12.29
N TYR A 21 3.01 0.38 11.48
CA TYR A 21 3.15 1.74 11.98
C TYR A 21 2.01 2.15 12.92
N THR A 22 0.76 1.84 12.57
CA THR A 22 -0.40 2.16 13.42
C THR A 22 -0.33 1.46 14.77
N LEU A 23 0.02 0.17 14.79
CA LEU A 23 0.07 -0.61 16.03
C LEU A 23 1.03 0.00 17.07
N HIS A 24 2.14 0.56 16.61
CA HIS A 24 3.20 1.06 17.47
C HIS A 24 3.20 2.58 17.66
N ASN A 25 2.48 3.33 16.82
CA ASN A 25 2.54 4.79 16.75
C ASN A 25 1.16 5.47 16.62
N SER A 26 0.07 4.80 17.04
CA SER A 26 -1.30 5.31 16.87
C SER A 26 -1.55 6.65 17.57
N GLU A 27 -0.79 6.95 18.61
CA GLU A 27 -0.90 8.21 19.36
C GLU A 27 0.11 9.29 18.91
N ASP A 28 0.93 8.97 17.90
CA ASP A 28 1.90 9.92 17.33
C ASP A 28 1.18 11.00 16.50
N GLU A 29 1.62 12.25 16.64
CA GLU A 29 1.13 13.37 15.82
C GLU A 29 1.26 13.10 14.31
N VAL A 30 2.34 12.43 13.89
CA VAL A 30 2.54 12.05 12.48
C VAL A 30 1.45 11.08 12.03
N HIS A 31 1.08 10.10 12.86
CA HIS A 31 -0.02 9.18 12.54
C HIS A 31 -1.34 9.95 12.36
N GLY A 32 -1.66 10.86 13.27
CA GLY A 32 -2.87 11.70 13.17
C GLY A 32 -2.91 12.54 11.89
N ARG A 33 -1.78 13.13 11.50
CA ARG A 33 -1.66 13.89 10.26
C ARG A 33 -1.81 13.00 9.01
N LEU A 34 -1.23 11.80 9.01
CA LEU A 34 -1.39 10.82 7.92
C LEU A 34 -2.84 10.42 7.75
N MET A 35 -3.55 10.12 8.83
CA MET A 35 -4.97 9.74 8.79
C MET A 35 -5.85 10.88 8.25
N SER A 36 -5.59 12.13 8.64
CA SER A 36 -6.28 13.30 8.09
C SER A 36 -6.02 13.44 6.59
N HIS A 37 -4.77 13.31 6.18
CA HIS A 37 -4.38 13.42 4.77
C HIS A 37 -4.98 12.33 3.89
N LEU A 38 -5.11 11.10 4.39
CA LEU A 38 -5.80 10.01 3.69
C LEU A 38 -7.23 10.38 3.30
N GLY A 39 -7.96 11.04 4.19
CA GLY A 39 -9.32 11.52 3.91
C GLY A 39 -9.35 12.56 2.78
N GLU A 40 -8.37 13.46 2.71
CA GLU A 40 -8.24 14.45 1.63
C GLU A 40 -7.89 13.77 0.30
N LEU A 41 -6.92 12.87 0.30
CA LEU A 41 -6.53 12.11 -0.89
C LEU A 41 -7.70 11.34 -1.48
N PHE A 42 -8.51 10.72 -0.62
CA PHE A 42 -9.68 9.98 -1.09
C PHE A 42 -10.74 10.91 -1.72
N ARG A 43 -11.02 12.07 -1.12
CA ARG A 43 -11.94 13.05 -1.72
C ARG A 43 -11.44 13.52 -3.08
N ASN A 44 -10.16 13.82 -3.21
CA ASN A 44 -9.56 14.22 -4.48
C ASN A 44 -9.68 13.11 -5.53
N TYR A 45 -9.38 11.87 -5.15
CA TYR A 45 -9.53 10.70 -6.01
C TYR A 45 -10.97 10.54 -6.54
N LEU A 46 -11.98 10.68 -5.69
CA LEU A 46 -13.39 10.62 -6.12
C LEU A 46 -13.77 11.78 -7.06
N ASN A 47 -13.24 12.98 -6.80
CA ASN A 47 -13.47 14.13 -7.66
C ASN A 47 -12.85 13.94 -9.05
N ASP A 48 -11.62 13.40 -9.10
CA ASP A 48 -10.92 13.12 -10.36
C ASP A 48 -11.62 12.05 -11.19
N LEU A 49 -12.25 11.07 -10.54
CA LEU A 49 -13.08 10.07 -11.22
C LEU A 49 -14.34 10.67 -11.85
N GLY A 50 -14.82 11.81 -11.36
CA GLY A 50 -15.97 12.53 -11.91
C GLY A 50 -17.29 11.76 -11.91
N THR A 51 -17.38 10.69 -11.11
CA THR A 51 -18.52 9.74 -11.19
C THR A 51 -19.70 10.10 -10.33
N GLY A 52 -19.56 11.05 -9.40
CA GLY A 52 -20.59 11.36 -8.38
C GLY A 52 -20.96 10.17 -7.49
N LEU A 53 -20.08 9.18 -7.39
CA LEU A 53 -20.33 7.98 -6.59
C LEU A 53 -20.42 8.31 -5.10
N HIS A 54 -21.49 7.87 -4.48
CA HIS A 54 -21.67 7.91 -3.03
C HIS A 54 -21.34 6.54 -2.45
N ILE A 55 -20.10 6.35 -2.02
CA ILE A 55 -19.65 5.11 -1.37
C ILE A 55 -19.69 5.33 0.14
N LYS A 56 -20.38 4.44 0.86
CA LYS A 56 -20.36 4.45 2.32
C LYS A 56 -19.12 3.72 2.82
N LEU A 57 -18.29 4.45 3.55
CA LEU A 57 -17.00 3.96 4.04
C LEU A 57 -16.93 4.05 5.56
N SER A 58 -16.22 3.13 6.18
CA SER A 58 -16.11 3.05 7.64
C SER A 58 -14.80 3.65 8.18
N GLY A 59 -13.65 3.14 7.75
CA GLY A 59 -12.36 3.54 8.28
C GLY A 59 -11.21 2.87 7.55
N PHE A 60 -10.00 3.25 7.93
CA PHE A 60 -8.78 2.73 7.35
C PHE A 60 -8.25 1.52 8.14
N GLU A 61 -7.67 0.56 7.45
CA GLU A 61 -6.80 -0.44 8.06
C GLU A 61 -5.55 0.21 8.64
N GLN A 62 -4.80 -0.59 9.37
CA GLN A 62 -3.50 -0.20 9.91
C GLN A 62 -2.54 0.20 8.80
N LEU A 63 -1.82 1.29 9.01
CA LEU A 63 -0.70 1.69 8.16
C LEU A 63 0.46 0.71 8.37
N ARG A 64 0.90 0.09 7.28
CA ARG A 64 2.02 -0.85 7.29
C ARG A 64 3.13 -0.36 6.38
N ILE A 65 4.33 -0.23 6.93
CA ILE A 65 5.53 0.09 6.17
C ILE A 65 6.20 -1.21 5.77
N LYS A 66 6.54 -1.34 4.49
CA LYS A 66 7.25 -2.49 3.92
C LYS A 66 8.57 -2.02 3.34
N ARG A 67 9.64 -2.77 3.63
CA ARG A 67 10.96 -2.58 3.04
C ARG A 67 11.26 -3.74 2.10
N TYR A 68 11.63 -3.42 0.89
CA TYR A 68 12.22 -4.34 -0.08
C TYR A 68 13.70 -4.01 -0.18
N THR A 69 14.54 -4.96 0.16
CA THR A 69 16.00 -4.78 0.22
C THR A 69 16.59 -4.89 -1.18
N ALA A 70 17.44 -3.94 -1.55
CA ALA A 70 18.09 -3.95 -2.85
C ALA A 70 19.03 -5.14 -3.02
N ASP A 71 19.12 -5.61 -4.25
CA ASP A 71 20.00 -6.72 -4.65
C ASP A 71 19.70 -8.06 -3.94
N THR A 72 18.45 -8.21 -3.47
CA THR A 72 17.92 -9.44 -2.88
C THR A 72 16.76 -10.01 -3.70
N ASP A 73 16.16 -11.09 -3.20
CA ASP A 73 14.94 -11.67 -3.78
C ASP A 73 13.65 -11.00 -3.30
N ASP A 74 13.75 -9.90 -2.56
CA ASP A 74 12.59 -9.17 -2.08
C ASP A 74 11.72 -8.67 -3.24
N LYS A 75 10.45 -9.11 -3.23
CA LYS A 75 9.45 -8.84 -4.26
C LYS A 75 8.05 -9.03 -3.73
N PHE A 76 7.07 -8.70 -4.53
CA PHE A 76 5.71 -9.18 -4.36
C PHE A 76 5.19 -9.59 -5.74
N ASP A 77 5.05 -10.89 -5.95
CA ASP A 77 4.57 -11.42 -7.22
C ASP A 77 3.14 -10.95 -7.51
N ILE A 78 2.66 -11.22 -8.71
CA ILE A 78 1.34 -10.78 -9.15
C ILE A 78 0.24 -11.28 -8.20
N HIS A 79 -0.55 -10.37 -7.69
CA HIS A 79 -1.64 -10.64 -6.75
C HIS A 79 -2.75 -9.60 -6.86
N VAL A 80 -3.83 -9.85 -6.15
CA VAL A 80 -4.88 -8.88 -5.83
C VAL A 80 -5.04 -8.84 -4.31
N ASP A 81 -5.47 -7.70 -3.77
CA ASP A 81 -5.56 -7.51 -2.32
C ASP A 81 -6.87 -8.03 -1.71
N VAL A 82 -7.86 -8.30 -2.56
CA VAL A 82 -9.15 -8.89 -2.17
C VAL A 82 -9.22 -10.30 -2.74
N THR A 83 -9.03 -11.30 -1.88
CA THR A 83 -8.95 -12.72 -2.26
C THR A 83 -10.01 -13.59 -1.59
N ASP A 84 -10.66 -13.08 -0.55
CA ASP A 84 -11.59 -13.85 0.28
C ASP A 84 -12.66 -12.95 0.92
N HIS A 85 -13.55 -13.56 1.69
CA HIS A 85 -14.65 -12.84 2.35
C HIS A 85 -14.14 -11.82 3.39
N ALA A 86 -13.06 -12.10 4.09
CA ALA A 86 -12.53 -11.19 5.10
C ALA A 86 -11.92 -9.92 4.47
N SER A 87 -11.25 -10.06 3.34
CA SER A 87 -10.67 -8.94 2.58
C SER A 87 -11.69 -8.21 1.71
N ALA A 88 -12.88 -8.79 1.47
CA ALA A 88 -13.92 -8.20 0.60
C ALA A 88 -14.47 -6.84 1.08
N ILE A 89 -14.22 -6.47 2.34
CA ILE A 89 -14.56 -5.14 2.89
C ILE A 89 -13.65 -4.02 2.39
N ARG A 90 -12.51 -4.34 1.77
CA ARG A 90 -11.58 -3.36 1.22
C ARG A 90 -12.15 -2.68 -0.02
N ALA A 91 -12.41 -1.39 0.09
CA ALA A 91 -12.97 -0.59 -1.01
C ALA A 91 -11.90 0.06 -1.87
N VAL A 92 -10.85 0.59 -1.24
CA VAL A 92 -9.77 1.34 -1.91
C VAL A 92 -8.44 1.05 -1.24
N ALA A 93 -7.42 0.79 -2.04
CA ALA A 93 -6.03 0.66 -1.63
C ALA A 93 -5.29 1.99 -1.76
N PHE A 94 -4.41 2.27 -0.81
CA PHE A 94 -3.48 3.40 -0.83
C PHE A 94 -2.06 2.87 -0.68
N LEU A 95 -1.20 3.24 -1.62
CA LEU A 95 0.20 2.86 -1.65
C LEU A 95 1.06 4.12 -1.75
N PHE A 96 1.79 4.42 -0.68
CA PHE A 96 2.70 5.57 -0.58
C PHE A 96 4.13 5.12 -0.84
N TYR A 97 4.85 5.79 -1.72
CA TYR A 97 6.28 5.61 -1.87
C TYR A 97 7.03 6.58 -0.95
N LEU A 98 7.82 6.03 -0.02
CA LEU A 98 8.52 6.83 0.98
C LEU A 98 9.89 7.31 0.51
N ASN A 99 10.40 6.71 -0.57
CA ASN A 99 11.66 7.10 -1.21
C ASN A 99 11.62 6.81 -2.72
N ASP A 100 12.61 7.34 -3.42
CA ASP A 100 12.87 6.98 -4.82
C ASP A 100 13.53 5.61 -4.89
N SER A 101 13.11 4.77 -5.83
CA SER A 101 13.69 3.44 -6.09
C SER A 101 13.43 3.02 -7.53
N ASP A 102 14.02 1.89 -7.94
CA ASP A 102 13.90 1.33 -9.29
C ASP A 102 12.94 0.13 -9.41
N GLY A 103 12.37 -0.34 -8.32
CA GLY A 103 11.41 -1.45 -8.33
C GLY A 103 9.97 -0.98 -8.50
N ASN A 104 9.51 -0.85 -9.74
CA ASN A 104 8.15 -0.40 -10.06
C ASN A 104 7.07 -1.26 -9.39
N THR A 105 5.90 -0.65 -9.19
CA THR A 105 4.65 -1.38 -9.02
C THR A 105 3.95 -1.43 -10.38
N ASP A 106 3.78 -2.64 -10.92
CA ASP A 106 3.17 -2.83 -12.22
C ASP A 106 1.73 -3.33 -12.09
N PHE A 107 0.86 -2.79 -12.96
CA PHE A 107 -0.54 -3.16 -13.13
C PHE A 107 -0.73 -3.72 -14.54
N PRO A 108 -0.57 -5.05 -14.76
CA PRO A 108 -0.54 -5.63 -16.09
C PRO A 108 -1.80 -5.42 -16.91
N LEU A 109 -2.99 -5.51 -16.31
CA LEU A 109 -4.25 -5.31 -17.04
C LEU A 109 -4.44 -3.87 -17.49
N GLN A 110 -3.91 -2.90 -16.75
CA GLN A 110 -3.93 -1.48 -17.10
C GLN A 110 -2.75 -1.07 -17.99
N GLN A 111 -1.80 -1.99 -18.23
CA GLN A 111 -0.55 -1.72 -18.95
C GLN A 111 0.21 -0.53 -18.35
N LEU A 112 0.23 -0.44 -17.02
CA LEU A 112 0.79 0.69 -16.28
C LEU A 112 1.88 0.21 -15.33
N GLY A 113 3.07 0.83 -15.40
CA GLY A 113 4.13 0.71 -14.42
C GLY A 113 4.29 2.02 -13.64
N VAL A 114 4.23 1.93 -12.32
CA VAL A 114 4.39 3.10 -11.44
C VAL A 114 5.77 3.06 -10.80
N GLU A 115 6.60 4.02 -11.20
CA GLU A 115 7.94 4.19 -10.63
C GLU A 115 7.85 4.74 -9.20
N PRO A 116 8.56 4.14 -8.23
CA PRO A 116 8.64 4.67 -6.87
C PRO A 116 9.33 6.03 -6.85
N LYS A 117 8.57 7.04 -6.46
CA LYS A 117 9.07 8.41 -6.21
C LYS A 117 8.60 8.87 -4.84
N LYS A 118 9.51 9.41 -4.05
CA LYS A 118 9.19 9.93 -2.72
C LYS A 118 7.99 10.88 -2.76
N GLY A 119 6.98 10.57 -1.95
CA GLY A 119 5.74 11.35 -1.86
C GLY A 119 4.68 11.01 -2.91
N ARG A 120 4.96 10.14 -3.88
CA ARG A 120 3.94 9.63 -4.80
C ARG A 120 2.99 8.70 -4.07
N VAL A 121 1.70 8.82 -4.40
CA VAL A 121 0.66 7.93 -3.89
C VAL A 121 -0.06 7.29 -5.07
N VAL A 122 -0.31 5.99 -5.00
CA VAL A 122 -1.18 5.26 -5.92
C VAL A 122 -2.45 4.90 -5.17
N ILE A 123 -3.59 5.20 -5.77
CA ILE A 123 -4.92 4.91 -5.23
C ILE A 123 -5.68 4.09 -6.26
N PHE A 124 -6.17 2.92 -5.86
CA PHE A 124 -6.85 2.02 -6.78
C PHE A 124 -7.83 1.09 -6.05
N PRO A 125 -8.85 0.56 -6.75
CA PRO A 125 -9.68 -0.51 -6.20
C PRO A 125 -8.85 -1.79 -6.04
N PRO A 126 -8.86 -2.45 -4.87
CA PRO A 126 -8.00 -3.61 -4.61
C PRO A 126 -8.55 -4.94 -5.14
N SER A 127 -9.53 -4.88 -6.05
CA SER A 127 -10.26 -6.02 -6.59
C SER A 127 -9.48 -6.76 -7.69
N TRP A 128 -10.04 -7.87 -8.16
CA TRP A 128 -9.48 -8.71 -9.22
C TRP A 128 -9.23 -7.99 -10.57
N GLU A 129 -9.84 -6.85 -10.78
CA GLU A 129 -9.65 -5.99 -11.95
C GLU A 129 -8.30 -5.24 -11.93
N TYR A 130 -7.65 -5.16 -10.76
CA TYR A 130 -6.38 -4.47 -10.55
C TYR A 130 -5.30 -5.41 -10.01
N PRO A 131 -4.99 -6.53 -10.70
CA PRO A 131 -3.84 -7.34 -10.33
C PRO A 131 -2.57 -6.51 -10.46
N HIS A 132 -1.69 -6.62 -9.49
CA HIS A 132 -0.46 -5.85 -9.48
C HIS A 132 0.69 -6.65 -8.86
N LEU A 133 1.90 -6.17 -9.09
CA LEU A 133 3.13 -6.78 -8.57
C LEU A 133 4.13 -5.70 -8.16
N GLY A 134 4.93 -6.02 -7.16
CA GLY A 134 6.06 -5.19 -6.73
C GLY A 134 7.36 -5.80 -7.24
N ASN A 135 7.99 -5.16 -8.21
CA ASN A 135 9.24 -5.64 -8.80
C ASN A 135 10.38 -5.56 -7.79
N LYS A 136 11.38 -6.45 -7.98
CA LYS A 136 12.65 -6.42 -7.26
C LYS A 136 13.32 -5.07 -7.43
N VAL A 137 14.10 -4.70 -6.44
CA VAL A 137 14.91 -3.47 -6.44
C VAL A 137 16.39 -3.81 -6.56
N THR A 138 17.15 -3.03 -7.31
CA THR A 138 18.56 -3.31 -7.57
C THR A 138 19.51 -2.21 -7.09
N LYS A 139 19.03 -0.96 -6.99
CA LYS A 139 19.89 0.19 -6.70
C LYS A 139 19.90 0.59 -5.23
N ASN A 140 18.71 0.65 -4.64
CA ASN A 140 18.53 1.07 -3.24
C ASN A 140 17.23 0.51 -2.69
N ASP A 141 17.18 0.27 -1.39
CA ASP A 141 15.98 -0.24 -0.73
C ASP A 141 14.74 0.59 -1.09
N LYS A 142 13.62 -0.10 -1.29
CA LYS A 142 12.33 0.52 -1.52
C LYS A 142 11.51 0.47 -0.23
N TYR A 143 11.01 1.63 0.17
CA TYR A 143 10.10 1.75 1.30
C TYR A 143 8.73 2.20 0.80
N ILE A 144 7.72 1.42 1.10
CA ILE A 144 6.32 1.77 0.84
C ILE A 144 5.51 1.73 2.13
N MET A 145 4.46 2.53 2.19
CA MET A 145 3.47 2.45 3.24
C MET A 145 2.11 2.17 2.59
N SER A 146 1.35 1.23 3.13
CA SER A 146 0.06 0.82 2.58
C SER A 146 -1.03 0.79 3.63
N THR A 147 -2.25 1.06 3.19
CA THR A 147 -3.49 0.88 3.95
C THR A 147 -4.67 0.70 3.00
N TYR A 148 -5.79 0.27 3.54
CA TYR A 148 -7.05 0.11 2.82
C TYR A 148 -8.16 0.87 3.52
N LEU A 149 -9.03 1.50 2.72
CA LEU A 149 -10.28 2.07 3.19
C LEU A 149 -11.40 1.03 3.02
N HIS A 150 -12.22 0.86 4.04
CA HIS A 150 -13.25 -0.19 4.09
C HIS A 150 -14.65 0.35 3.72
N TYR A 151 -15.45 -0.53 3.14
CA TYR A 151 -16.90 -0.36 3.11
C TYR A 151 -17.50 -0.43 4.54
N VAL A 152 -18.67 0.18 4.71
CA VAL A 152 -19.49 0.04 5.94
C VAL A 152 -20.18 -1.31 5.93
#